data_6128b615906fd303725c64e06c747f49
#
_entry.id   6128b615906fd303725c64e06c747f49
#
_cell.length_a   1.000
_cell.length_b   1.000
_cell.length_c   1.000
_cell.angle_alpha   90.00
_cell.angle_beta   90.00
_cell.angle_gamma   90.00
#
_symmetry.space_group_name_H-M   'P 1'
#
loop_
_entity.id
_entity.type
_entity.pdbx_description
1 polymer ?
#
loop_
_entity_poly.entity_id
_entity_poly.type
_entity_poly.pdbx_seq_one_letter_code
_entity_poly.pdbx_strand_id
1 'polypeptide(L)'
;MWKCPKCGRSFSREGQGHYCGKIETVDQYIEEQDEKVRPYLREVRQIIRSAIPEAQEKISCSMPTYWKGQNLIHFAASKKHLGLYPGGEATTVFAEKLANYDVSKGTIRLPYTKPLPKDLIAEIAVWCYGQYAK
;
A
#
# COMPACT_ATOMS: atom_id res chain seq x y z
N MET A 1 -12.42 11.53 -18.86
CA MET A 1 -11.66 10.31 -18.55
C MET A 1 -11.70 9.34 -19.71
N TRP A 2 -10.59 8.70 -19.96
CA TRP A 2 -10.49 7.68 -21.00
C TRP A 2 -10.76 6.30 -20.42
N LYS A 3 -11.56 5.49 -21.12
CA LYS A 3 -11.85 4.12 -20.72
C LYS A 3 -11.15 3.16 -21.67
N CYS A 4 -10.33 2.26 -21.16
CA CYS A 4 -9.63 1.29 -22.00
C CYS A 4 -10.61 0.30 -22.63
N PRO A 5 -10.63 0.17 -23.98
CA PRO A 5 -11.57 -0.74 -24.65
C PRO A 5 -11.27 -2.22 -24.39
N LYS A 6 -10.06 -2.55 -23.93
CA LYS A 6 -9.67 -3.93 -23.67
C LYS A 6 -10.05 -4.40 -22.28
N CYS A 7 -9.84 -3.59 -21.25
CA CYS A 7 -10.07 -4.00 -19.87
C CYS A 7 -11.23 -3.24 -19.19
N GLY A 8 -11.73 -2.20 -19.82
CA GLY A 8 -12.85 -1.43 -19.28
C GLY A 8 -12.52 -0.49 -18.15
N ARG A 9 -11.26 -0.40 -17.74
CA ARG A 9 -10.86 0.52 -16.67
C ARG A 9 -10.78 1.96 -17.16
N SER A 10 -11.04 2.89 -16.24
CA SER A 10 -11.00 4.33 -16.54
C SER A 10 -9.69 4.94 -16.07
N PHE A 11 -9.14 5.85 -16.88
CA PHE A 11 -7.87 6.51 -16.59
C PHE A 11 -8.01 8.01 -16.81
N SER A 12 -7.17 8.78 -16.15
CA SER A 12 -7.19 10.24 -16.29
C SER A 12 -6.59 10.71 -17.61
N ARG A 13 -5.80 9.89 -18.29
CA ARG A 13 -5.16 10.20 -19.58
C ARG A 13 -5.49 9.14 -20.61
N GLU A 14 -5.76 9.57 -21.83
CA GLU A 14 -5.93 8.66 -22.94
C GLU A 14 -4.63 7.92 -23.24
N GLY A 15 -4.71 6.60 -23.45
CA GLY A 15 -3.55 5.79 -23.76
C GLY A 15 -2.59 5.58 -22.60
N GLN A 16 -3.00 5.86 -21.38
CA GLN A 16 -2.15 5.65 -20.20
C GLN A 16 -1.68 4.20 -20.12
N GLY A 17 -0.38 4.01 -19.87
CA GLY A 17 0.20 2.68 -19.71
C GLY A 17 -0.40 1.96 -18.51
N HIS A 18 -0.80 0.70 -18.70
CA HIS A 18 -1.39 -0.12 -17.64
C HIS A 18 -1.45 -1.57 -18.09
N TYR A 19 -1.75 -2.45 -17.14
CA TYR A 19 -2.04 -3.85 -17.45
C TYR A 19 -3.53 -4.02 -17.73
N CYS A 20 -3.87 -4.49 -18.93
CA CYS A 20 -5.25 -4.71 -19.33
C CYS A 20 -5.87 -5.95 -18.72
N GLY A 21 -5.07 -6.85 -18.18
CA GLY A 21 -5.54 -8.03 -17.48
C GLY A 21 -5.68 -7.80 -15.98
N LYS A 22 -5.89 -8.89 -15.26
CA LYS A 22 -5.94 -8.87 -13.80
C LYS A 22 -4.54 -8.63 -13.25
N ILE A 23 -4.43 -7.71 -12.28
CA ILE A 23 -3.19 -7.50 -11.55
C ILE A 23 -3.01 -8.65 -10.56
N GLU A 24 -1.90 -9.37 -10.67
CA GLU A 24 -1.63 -10.56 -9.85
C GLU A 24 -0.40 -10.40 -8.95
N THR A 25 0.45 -9.41 -9.24
CA THR A 25 1.68 -9.20 -8.46
C THR A 25 1.81 -7.73 -8.06
N VAL A 26 2.60 -7.49 -7.02
CA VAL A 26 2.89 -6.14 -6.54
C VAL A 26 3.70 -5.36 -7.59
N ASP A 27 4.60 -6.03 -8.32
CA ASP A 27 5.34 -5.41 -9.41
C ASP A 27 4.38 -4.84 -10.46
N GLN A 28 3.39 -5.62 -10.89
CA GLN A 28 2.37 -5.18 -11.84
C GLN A 28 1.58 -4.00 -11.29
N TYR A 29 1.22 -4.05 -10.01
CA TYR A 29 0.49 -2.97 -9.36
C TYR A 29 1.28 -1.66 -9.40
N ILE A 30 2.57 -1.71 -9.06
CA ILE A 30 3.42 -0.52 -9.05
C ILE A 30 3.58 0.05 -10.45
N GLU A 31 3.81 -0.80 -11.46
CA GLU A 31 3.96 -0.35 -12.83
C GLU A 31 2.71 0.31 -13.40
N GLU A 32 1.54 -0.06 -12.90
CA GLU A 32 0.28 0.55 -13.31
C GLU A 32 0.10 1.97 -12.78
N GLN A 33 0.81 2.33 -11.72
CA GLN A 33 0.66 3.63 -11.09
C GLN A 33 1.41 4.74 -11.85
N ASP A 34 1.07 5.99 -11.55
CA ASP A 34 1.74 7.15 -12.12
C ASP A 34 3.24 7.10 -11.79
N GLU A 35 4.07 7.48 -12.74
CA GLU A 35 5.52 7.51 -12.59
C GLU A 35 5.98 8.25 -11.34
N LYS A 36 5.31 9.35 -10.99
CA LYS A 36 5.64 10.16 -9.81
C LYS A 36 5.40 9.42 -8.50
N VAL A 37 4.51 8.45 -8.49
CA VAL A 37 4.11 7.70 -7.30
C VAL A 37 4.95 6.44 -7.12
N ARG A 38 5.45 5.88 -8.20
CA ARG A 38 6.20 4.61 -8.16
C ARG A 38 7.34 4.55 -7.15
N PRO A 39 8.19 5.59 -7.02
CA PRO A 39 9.26 5.54 -6.02
C PRO A 39 8.76 5.37 -4.59
N TYR A 40 7.65 6.01 -4.24
CA TYR A 40 7.05 5.88 -2.91
C TYR A 40 6.56 4.46 -2.67
N LEU A 41 5.93 3.85 -3.66
CA LEU A 41 5.43 2.48 -3.55
C LEU A 41 6.57 1.48 -3.41
N ARG A 42 7.63 1.65 -4.18
CA ARG A 42 8.81 0.79 -4.09
C ARG A 42 9.47 0.90 -2.73
N GLU A 43 9.53 2.10 -2.18
CA GLU A 43 10.12 2.35 -0.87
C GLU A 43 9.30 1.68 0.23
N VAL A 44 7.99 1.86 0.24
CA VAL A 44 7.10 1.20 1.21
C VAL A 44 7.21 -0.31 1.10
N ARG A 45 7.21 -0.85 -0.11
CA ARG A 45 7.39 -2.28 -0.36
C ARG A 45 8.68 -2.79 0.26
N GLN A 46 9.77 -2.08 0.01
CA GLN A 46 11.09 -2.46 0.55
C GLN A 46 11.10 -2.44 2.07
N ILE A 47 10.53 -1.41 2.69
CA ILE A 47 10.45 -1.27 4.13
C ILE A 47 9.70 -2.45 4.74
N ILE A 48 8.51 -2.76 4.21
CA ILE A 48 7.68 -3.85 4.75
C ILE A 48 8.36 -5.20 4.56
N ARG A 49 8.91 -5.46 3.38
CA ARG A 49 9.60 -6.73 3.12
C ARG A 49 10.83 -6.93 3.99
N SER A 50 11.54 -5.85 4.30
CA SER A 50 12.68 -5.91 5.20
C SER A 50 12.27 -6.14 6.65
N ALA A 51 11.12 -5.56 7.04
CA ALA A 51 10.62 -5.67 8.41
C ALA A 51 10.01 -7.05 8.70
N ILE A 52 9.31 -7.63 7.74
CA ILE A 52 8.61 -8.92 7.91
C ILE A 52 8.93 -9.87 6.73
N PRO A 53 10.18 -10.31 6.59
CA PRO A 53 10.61 -11.09 5.43
C PRO A 53 9.91 -12.44 5.28
N GLU A 54 9.30 -12.95 6.33
CA GLU A 54 8.57 -14.22 6.30
C GLU A 54 7.14 -14.08 5.75
N ALA A 55 6.62 -12.86 5.65
CA ALA A 55 5.29 -12.63 5.10
C ALA A 55 5.30 -12.80 3.58
N GLN A 56 4.22 -13.36 3.06
CA GLN A 56 4.05 -13.54 1.62
C GLN A 56 3.43 -12.28 1.03
N GLU A 57 4.03 -11.80 -0.05
CA GLU A 57 3.52 -10.64 -0.79
C GLU A 57 2.54 -11.12 -1.86
N LYS A 58 1.36 -10.51 -1.91
CA LYS A 58 0.34 -10.86 -2.90
C LYS A 58 -0.57 -9.68 -3.19
N ILE A 59 -1.51 -9.84 -4.11
CA ILE A 59 -2.57 -8.87 -4.38
C ILE A 59 -3.87 -9.41 -3.77
N SER A 60 -4.52 -8.59 -2.95
CA SER A 60 -5.83 -8.88 -2.37
C SER A 60 -6.65 -7.59 -2.37
N CYS A 61 -7.91 -7.67 -2.75
CA CYS A 61 -8.78 -6.49 -2.89
C CYS A 61 -8.15 -5.42 -3.81
N SER A 62 -7.46 -5.88 -4.84
CA SER A 62 -6.75 -5.02 -5.81
C SER A 62 -5.64 -4.17 -5.20
N MET A 63 -5.09 -4.58 -4.07
CA MET A 63 -4.02 -3.87 -3.35
C MET A 63 -2.86 -4.80 -3.02
N PRO A 64 -1.62 -4.27 -2.99
CA PRO A 64 -0.51 -5.02 -2.41
C PRO A 64 -0.82 -5.41 -0.97
N THR A 65 -0.64 -6.67 -0.66
CA THR A 65 -1.01 -7.26 0.63
C THR A 65 0.12 -8.15 1.12
N TYR A 66 0.37 -8.12 2.41
CA TYR A 66 1.33 -9.03 3.07
C TYR A 66 0.55 -10.01 3.93
N TRP A 67 0.85 -11.29 3.75
CA TRP A 67 0.05 -12.39 4.26
C TRP A 67 0.92 -13.43 4.96
N LYS A 68 0.44 -13.92 6.10
CA LYS A 68 1.03 -15.06 6.80
C LYS A 68 -0.08 -15.76 7.59
N GLY A 69 -0.73 -16.72 6.93
CA GLY A 69 -1.91 -17.36 7.49
C GLY A 69 -3.18 -16.52 7.41
N GLN A 70 -3.02 -15.21 7.37
CA GLN A 70 -4.09 -14.24 7.09
C GLN A 70 -3.47 -12.93 6.62
N ASN A 71 -4.31 -12.01 6.18
CA ASN A 71 -3.83 -10.70 5.73
C ASN A 71 -3.30 -9.90 6.93
N LEU A 72 -2.10 -9.34 6.78
CA LEU A 72 -1.43 -8.59 7.85
C LEU A 72 -1.55 -7.09 7.64
N ILE A 73 -1.15 -6.61 6.48
CA ILE A 73 -1.10 -5.18 6.17
C ILE A 73 -1.24 -5.00 4.65
N HIS A 74 -1.89 -3.92 4.26
CA HIS A 74 -2.05 -3.54 2.85
C HIS A 74 -1.53 -2.14 2.62
N PHE A 75 -1.19 -1.80 1.38
CA PHE A 75 -1.02 -0.42 1.00
C PHE A 75 -1.59 -0.19 -0.39
N ALA A 76 -1.93 1.07 -0.69
CA ALA A 76 -2.48 1.43 -1.99
C ALA A 76 -2.12 2.86 -2.34
N ALA A 77 -1.94 3.11 -3.63
CA ALA A 77 -1.69 4.45 -4.12
C ALA A 77 -3.01 5.19 -4.34
N SER A 78 -3.08 6.41 -3.85
CA SER A 78 -4.16 7.34 -4.15
C SER A 78 -3.58 8.55 -4.86
N LYS A 79 -4.44 9.45 -5.33
CA LYS A 79 -4.02 10.59 -6.16
C LYS A 79 -3.04 11.53 -5.45
N LYS A 80 -3.27 11.79 -4.16
CA LYS A 80 -2.49 12.75 -3.37
C LYS A 80 -1.72 12.13 -2.21
N HIS A 81 -1.94 10.86 -1.94
CA HIS A 81 -1.31 10.18 -0.80
C HIS A 81 -1.19 8.70 -1.04
N LEU A 82 -0.33 8.07 -0.25
CA LEU A 82 -0.28 6.61 -0.16
C LEU A 82 -1.09 6.20 1.06
N GLY A 83 -2.02 5.27 0.88
CA GLY A 83 -2.80 4.70 1.98
C GLY A 83 -2.12 3.46 2.54
N LEU A 84 -1.95 3.40 3.87
CA LEU A 84 -1.47 2.23 4.57
C LEU A 84 -2.62 1.69 5.41
N TYR A 85 -2.88 0.39 5.30
CA TYR A 85 -4.06 -0.23 5.91
C TYR A 85 -3.64 -1.36 6.85
N PRO A 86 -3.19 -1.02 8.08
CA PRO A 86 -2.74 -2.03 9.05
C PRO A 86 -3.86 -2.58 9.93
N GLY A 87 -5.09 -2.06 9.79
CA GLY A 87 -6.21 -2.44 10.63
C GLY A 87 -6.48 -1.44 11.76
N GLY A 88 -7.71 -1.48 12.28
CA GLY A 88 -8.16 -0.49 13.27
C GLY A 88 -7.39 -0.53 14.59
N GLU A 89 -6.93 -1.70 15.03
CA GLU A 89 -6.15 -1.81 16.26
C GLU A 89 -4.80 -1.12 16.14
N ALA A 90 -4.14 -1.24 14.99
CA ALA A 90 -2.84 -0.60 14.75
C ALA A 90 -2.96 0.92 14.81
N THR A 91 -4.00 1.50 14.23
CA THR A 91 -4.19 2.95 14.29
C THR A 91 -4.44 3.45 15.71
N THR A 92 -4.99 2.62 16.58
CA THR A 92 -5.16 2.94 18.00
C THR A 92 -3.84 2.82 18.76
N VAL A 93 -3.11 1.72 18.57
CA VAL A 93 -1.85 1.46 19.26
C VAL A 93 -0.79 2.52 18.92
N PHE A 94 -0.73 2.94 17.65
CA PHE A 94 0.26 3.91 17.17
C PHE A 94 -0.28 5.35 17.12
N ALA A 95 -1.43 5.64 17.77
CA ALA A 95 -2.08 6.94 17.67
C ALA A 95 -1.16 8.12 18.01
N GLU A 96 -0.32 8.02 19.03
CA GLU A 96 0.61 9.08 19.39
C GLU A 96 1.65 9.33 18.29
N LYS A 97 2.19 8.26 17.72
CA LYS A 97 3.18 8.35 16.64
C LYS A 97 2.56 8.84 15.33
N LEU A 98 1.25 8.68 15.19
CA LEU A 98 0.50 9.07 14.00
C LEU A 98 -0.17 10.44 14.14
N ALA A 99 0.08 11.17 15.24
CA ALA A 99 -0.59 12.43 15.53
C ALA A 99 -0.43 13.50 14.43
N ASN A 100 0.67 13.45 13.69
CA ASN A 100 0.96 14.40 12.61
C ASN A 100 0.49 13.94 11.23
N TYR A 101 -0.22 12.82 11.17
CA TYR A 101 -0.71 12.24 9.92
C TYR A 101 -2.22 12.21 9.89
N ASP A 102 -2.77 12.15 8.69
CA ASP A 102 -4.21 12.00 8.50
C ASP A 102 -4.56 10.52 8.67
N VAL A 103 -5.24 10.21 9.77
CA VAL A 103 -5.54 8.83 10.16
C VAL A 103 -7.03 8.68 10.39
N SER A 104 -7.59 7.61 9.83
CA SER A 104 -8.93 7.13 10.15
C SER A 104 -8.79 5.73 10.74
N LYS A 105 -9.85 5.18 11.28
CA LYS A 105 -9.80 3.82 11.83
C LYS A 105 -9.37 2.83 10.77
N GLY A 106 -8.20 2.22 10.96
CA GLY A 106 -7.65 1.25 10.02
C GLY A 106 -6.94 1.81 8.81
N THR A 107 -6.85 3.14 8.68
CA THR A 107 -6.26 3.78 7.50
C THR A 107 -5.30 4.90 7.90
N ILE A 108 -4.10 4.89 7.35
CA ILE A 108 -3.10 5.95 7.53
C ILE A 108 -2.83 6.54 6.16
N ARG A 109 -2.96 7.87 6.02
CA ARG A 109 -2.71 8.57 4.76
C ARG A 109 -1.37 9.28 4.82
N LEU A 110 -0.46 8.89 3.92
CA LEU A 110 0.90 9.42 3.84
C LEU A 110 1.00 10.32 2.60
N PRO A 111 0.99 11.66 2.76
CA PRO A 111 1.02 12.54 1.60
C PRO A 111 2.36 12.46 0.87
N TYR A 112 2.33 12.54 -0.45
CA TYR A 112 3.54 12.49 -1.26
C TYR A 112 4.43 13.73 -1.10
N THR A 113 3.92 14.77 -0.48
CA THR A 113 4.67 16.01 -0.22
C THR A 113 5.62 15.91 0.97
N LYS A 114 5.54 14.81 1.73
CA LYS A 114 6.38 14.58 2.92
C LYS A 114 7.21 13.31 2.75
N PRO A 115 8.39 13.24 3.36
CA PRO A 115 9.17 12.00 3.38
C PRO A 115 8.37 10.89 4.06
N LEU A 116 8.56 9.65 3.61
CA LEU A 116 7.93 8.51 4.25
C LEU A 116 8.53 8.26 5.63
N PRO A 117 7.69 8.01 6.66
CA PRO A 117 8.17 7.67 8.00
C PRO A 117 8.64 6.21 8.04
N LYS A 118 9.83 5.96 7.52
CA LYS A 118 10.37 4.60 7.31
C LYS A 118 10.33 3.73 8.57
N ASP A 119 10.84 4.27 9.67
CA ASP A 119 10.89 3.52 10.94
C ASP A 119 9.49 3.20 11.45
N LEU A 120 8.57 4.14 11.32
CA LEU A 120 7.19 3.96 11.75
C LEU A 120 6.48 2.90 10.91
N ILE A 121 6.69 2.93 9.60
CA ILE A 121 6.10 1.92 8.70
C ILE A 121 6.62 0.53 9.08
N ALA A 122 7.93 0.41 9.33
CA ALA A 122 8.54 -0.85 9.75
C ALA A 122 7.97 -1.35 11.08
N GLU A 123 7.83 -0.45 12.07
CA GLU A 123 7.25 -0.80 13.37
C GLU A 123 5.82 -1.30 13.24
N ILE A 124 5.01 -0.63 12.42
CA ILE A 124 3.62 -1.02 12.20
C ILE A 124 3.57 -2.40 11.53
N ALA A 125 4.41 -2.65 10.53
CA ALA A 125 4.45 -3.93 9.85
C ALA A 125 4.83 -5.06 10.81
N VAL A 126 5.85 -4.86 11.64
CA VAL A 126 6.28 -5.85 12.64
C VAL A 126 5.17 -6.11 13.66
N TRP A 127 4.49 -5.06 14.11
CA TRP A 127 3.37 -5.20 15.03
C TRP A 127 2.25 -6.04 14.41
N CYS A 128 1.89 -5.75 13.17
CA CYS A 128 0.85 -6.52 12.46
C CYS A 128 1.24 -8.00 12.31
N TYR A 129 2.50 -8.26 12.01
CA TYR A 129 3.00 -9.63 11.92
C TYR A 129 2.85 -10.34 13.27
N GLY A 130 3.25 -9.70 14.36
CA GLY A 130 3.15 -10.28 15.69
C GLY A 130 1.72 -10.54 16.14
N GLN A 131 0.76 -9.73 15.69
CA GLN A 131 -0.64 -9.87 16.09
C GLN A 131 -1.43 -10.84 15.21
N TYR A 132 -1.16 -10.85 13.90
CA TYR A 132 -2.03 -11.53 12.95
C TYR A 132 -1.40 -12.72 12.24
N ALA A 133 -0.09 -12.86 12.21
CA ALA A 133 0.57 -13.97 11.53
C ALA A 133 0.18 -15.31 12.19
N LYS A 134 -0.05 -16.30 11.34
CA LYS A 134 -0.45 -17.63 11.78
C LYS A 134 0.47 -18.73 11.29
#